data_9ca4c332a5ca6e4f37c5ea3c47b9aa40
#
_entry.id   9ca4c332a5ca6e4f37c5ea3c47b9aa40
#
_cell.length_a   1.000
_cell.length_b   1.000
_cell.length_c   1.000
_cell.angle_alpha   90.00
_cell.angle_beta   90.00
_cell.angle_gamma   90.00
#
_symmetry.space_group_name_H-M   'P 1'
#
loop_
_entity.id
_entity.type
_entity.pdbx_description
1 polymer ?
#
loop_
_entity_poly.entity_id
_entity_poly.type
_entity_poly.pdbx_seq_one_letter_code
_entity_poly.pdbx_strand_id
1 'polypeptide(L)'
;MDDVILLSRLQFAVAVFFHFIFVPLTLGLSLLIALMETRYVRTGDEVWRKHAKFWGKLFIINFTLGVVTGITLEFQFGTNWARYSEYVGDIFGSLLAIEATVAFFLESTFLAVWHFGWHRVGKKTHLLAIWLVVLAGNLSALWIILANGFMQNPLGYVIQNGRAELADFMAVVTNPYAWGMYAHTLLSAWTLSCFFVLGVSSWHLRRKSNVEFFRRSFRMTAPICLVLVLALALSGDIQGKVVAGLQPAKLAAMESHWETTKNAPFYLAVVPD
;
A
#
# COMPACT_ATOMS: atom_id res chain seq x y z
N MET A 1 17.03 1.77 30.62
CA MET A 1 17.35 1.93 29.17
C MET A 1 16.46 1.02 28.33
N ASP A 2 16.22 -0.20 28.80
CA ASP A 2 15.39 -1.20 28.08
C ASP A 2 13.93 -0.77 27.90
N ASP A 3 13.33 -0.11 28.88
CA ASP A 3 11.97 0.44 28.80
C ASP A 3 11.82 1.51 27.71
N VAL A 4 12.81 2.38 27.51
CA VAL A 4 12.78 3.43 26.47
C VAL A 4 12.84 2.79 25.08
N ILE A 5 13.67 1.77 24.89
CA ILE A 5 13.79 1.04 23.64
C ILE A 5 12.47 0.29 23.34
N LEU A 6 11.91 -0.38 24.33
CA LEU A 6 10.64 -1.10 24.19
C LEU A 6 9.51 -0.13 23.83
N LEU A 7 9.38 0.98 24.54
CA LEU A 7 8.35 1.99 24.29
C LEU A 7 8.49 2.62 22.88
N SER A 8 9.72 2.91 22.44
CA SER A 8 9.97 3.42 21.09
C SER A 8 9.58 2.41 20.01
N ARG A 9 9.87 1.13 20.21
CA ARG A 9 9.43 0.04 19.29
C ARG A 9 7.92 -0.11 19.26
N LEU A 10 7.26 -0.08 20.42
CA LEU A 10 5.80 -0.14 20.51
C LEU A 10 5.14 1.06 19.84
N GLN A 11 5.64 2.26 20.07
CA GLN A 11 5.15 3.47 19.41
C GLN A 11 5.23 3.37 17.89
N PHE A 12 6.39 2.93 17.36
CA PHE A 12 6.55 2.72 15.92
C PHE A 12 5.60 1.62 15.39
N ALA A 13 5.52 0.48 16.07
CA ALA A 13 4.66 -0.62 15.67
C ALA A 13 3.18 -0.19 15.61
N VAL A 14 2.70 0.56 16.61
CA VAL A 14 1.33 1.10 16.64
C VAL A 14 1.13 2.10 15.49
N ALA A 15 2.07 3.01 15.26
CA ALA A 15 1.95 4.00 14.18
C ALA A 15 1.92 3.32 12.80
N VAL A 16 2.81 2.35 12.55
CA VAL A 16 2.82 1.55 11.30
C VAL A 16 1.52 0.78 11.14
N PHE A 17 1.05 0.11 12.21
CA PHE A 17 -0.20 -0.65 12.16
C PHE A 17 -1.40 0.24 11.76
N PHE A 18 -1.53 1.42 12.39
CA PHE A 18 -2.60 2.35 12.04
C PHE A 18 -2.47 2.87 10.61
N HIS A 19 -1.28 3.25 10.18
CA HIS A 19 -1.05 3.72 8.81
C HIS A 19 -1.38 2.62 7.78
N PHE A 20 -0.97 1.39 8.05
CA PHE A 20 -1.18 0.27 7.15
C PHE A 20 -2.63 -0.21 7.05
N ILE A 21 -3.53 0.20 7.95
CA ILE A 21 -4.98 -0.01 7.79
C ILE A 21 -5.52 0.84 6.63
N PHE A 22 -5.03 2.07 6.47
CA PHE A 22 -5.59 3.04 5.53
C PHE A 22 -4.94 2.98 4.13
N VAL A 23 -3.63 2.81 4.06
CA VAL A 23 -2.90 2.92 2.78
C VAL A 23 -3.31 1.85 1.76
N PRO A 24 -3.34 0.55 2.08
CA PRO A 24 -3.76 -0.46 1.10
C PRO A 24 -5.20 -0.25 0.63
N LEU A 25 -6.08 0.17 1.54
CA LEU A 25 -7.47 0.46 1.19
C LEU A 25 -7.58 1.68 0.26
N THR A 26 -6.73 2.72 0.46
CA THR A 26 -6.64 3.86 -0.45
C THR A 26 -6.24 3.42 -1.86
N LEU A 27 -5.15 2.65 -1.99
CA LEU A 27 -4.63 2.19 -3.28
C LEU A 27 -5.68 1.40 -4.08
N GLY A 28 -6.39 0.48 -3.44
CA GLY A 28 -7.36 -0.34 -4.14
C GLY A 28 -8.72 0.33 -4.36
N LEU A 29 -9.20 1.17 -3.43
CA LEU A 29 -10.45 1.91 -3.63
C LEU A 29 -10.33 2.91 -4.78
N SER A 30 -9.21 3.63 -4.90
CA SER A 30 -8.98 4.56 -6.02
C SER A 30 -9.12 3.84 -7.37
N LEU A 31 -8.54 2.65 -7.52
CA LEU A 31 -8.66 1.81 -8.71
C LEU A 31 -10.11 1.41 -9.01
N LEU A 32 -10.84 0.90 -8.00
CA LEU A 32 -12.24 0.49 -8.17
C LEU A 32 -13.13 1.68 -8.55
N ILE A 33 -12.91 2.85 -7.96
CA ILE A 33 -13.62 4.09 -8.30
C ILE A 33 -13.32 4.53 -9.72
N ALA A 34 -12.04 4.49 -10.14
CA ALA A 34 -11.65 4.81 -11.52
C ALA A 34 -12.32 3.88 -12.53
N LEU A 35 -12.45 2.58 -12.23
CA LEU A 35 -13.18 1.63 -13.07
C LEU A 35 -14.70 1.93 -13.12
N MET A 36 -15.31 2.31 -12.00
CA MET A 36 -16.72 2.72 -11.94
C MET A 36 -16.95 3.98 -12.78
N GLU A 37 -16.09 4.98 -12.63
CA GLU A 37 -16.18 6.23 -13.37
C GLU A 37 -15.87 6.03 -14.86
N THR A 38 -14.94 5.16 -15.21
CA THR A 38 -14.71 4.75 -16.62
C THR A 38 -15.97 4.19 -17.24
N ARG A 39 -16.71 3.34 -16.52
CA ARG A 39 -18.01 2.83 -16.99
C ARG A 39 -19.03 3.95 -17.16
N TYR A 40 -19.11 4.90 -16.20
CA TYR A 40 -19.98 6.07 -16.33
C TYR A 40 -19.69 6.86 -17.60
N VAL A 41 -18.40 7.19 -17.83
CA VAL A 41 -18.02 8.01 -19.00
C VAL A 41 -18.27 7.30 -20.34
N ARG A 42 -18.08 5.96 -20.37
CA ARG A 42 -18.30 5.15 -21.59
C ARG A 42 -19.77 4.87 -21.90
N THR A 43 -20.59 4.64 -20.86
CA THR A 43 -21.99 4.22 -21.05
C THR A 43 -23.00 5.35 -20.88
N GLY A 44 -22.62 6.46 -20.23
CA GLY A 44 -23.53 7.53 -19.84
C GLY A 44 -24.48 7.15 -18.68
N ASP A 45 -24.40 5.94 -18.14
CA ASP A 45 -25.30 5.46 -17.07
C ASP A 45 -24.98 6.15 -15.73
N GLU A 46 -25.89 7.02 -15.31
CA GLU A 46 -25.80 7.81 -14.05
C GLU A 46 -25.69 6.92 -12.79
N VAL A 47 -26.06 5.66 -12.89
CA VAL A 47 -25.91 4.71 -11.78
C VAL A 47 -24.42 4.55 -11.44
N TRP A 48 -23.54 4.45 -12.42
CA TRP A 48 -22.10 4.33 -12.20
C TRP A 48 -21.48 5.62 -11.60
N ARG A 49 -22.04 6.79 -11.97
CA ARG A 49 -21.67 8.06 -11.29
C ARG A 49 -22.03 8.05 -9.81
N LYS A 50 -23.23 7.54 -9.46
CA LYS A 50 -23.63 7.39 -8.06
C LYS A 50 -22.72 6.44 -7.30
N HIS A 51 -22.27 5.34 -7.93
CA HIS A 51 -21.28 4.42 -7.35
C HIS A 51 -19.93 5.10 -7.10
N ALA A 52 -19.38 5.77 -8.10
CA ALA A 52 -18.11 6.50 -7.94
C ALA A 52 -18.19 7.55 -6.83
N LYS A 53 -19.29 8.29 -6.73
CA LYS A 53 -19.51 9.27 -5.63
C LYS A 53 -19.65 8.61 -4.26
N PHE A 54 -20.34 7.49 -4.14
CA PHE A 54 -20.54 6.81 -2.87
C PHE A 54 -19.22 6.23 -2.34
N TRP A 55 -18.55 5.41 -3.14
CA TRP A 55 -17.27 4.82 -2.77
C TRP A 55 -16.18 5.88 -2.63
N GLY A 56 -16.25 6.95 -3.42
CA GLY A 56 -15.37 8.09 -3.34
C GLY A 56 -15.42 8.84 -2.02
N LYS A 57 -16.58 8.95 -1.38
CA LYS A 57 -16.67 9.53 -0.02
C LYS A 57 -15.89 8.70 1.00
N LEU A 58 -16.02 7.37 0.94
CA LEU A 58 -15.28 6.48 1.84
C LEU A 58 -13.79 6.53 1.55
N PHE A 59 -13.41 6.59 0.27
CA PHE A 59 -12.04 6.76 -0.15
C PHE A 59 -11.40 8.04 0.43
N ILE A 60 -12.08 9.20 0.32
CA ILE A 60 -11.54 10.47 0.82
C ILE A 60 -11.35 10.43 2.34
N ILE A 61 -12.31 9.89 3.08
CA ILE A 61 -12.17 9.74 4.55
C ILE A 61 -10.96 8.86 4.86
N ASN A 62 -10.84 7.72 4.19
CA ASN A 62 -9.73 6.79 4.36
C ASN A 62 -8.39 7.42 3.99
N PHE A 63 -8.33 8.13 2.86
CA PHE A 63 -7.14 8.86 2.40
C PHE A 63 -6.68 9.90 3.43
N THR A 64 -7.61 10.71 3.94
CA THR A 64 -7.28 11.75 4.93
C THR A 64 -6.68 11.13 6.20
N LEU A 65 -7.23 10.03 6.69
CA LEU A 65 -6.68 9.32 7.84
C LEU A 65 -5.31 8.70 7.52
N GLY A 66 -5.14 8.17 6.31
CA GLY A 66 -3.84 7.68 5.82
C GLY A 66 -2.76 8.77 5.82
N VAL A 67 -3.08 9.96 5.33
CA VAL A 67 -2.15 11.11 5.33
C VAL A 67 -1.75 11.51 6.75
N VAL A 68 -2.71 11.64 7.68
CA VAL A 68 -2.41 12.01 9.07
C VAL A 68 -1.49 11.00 9.74
N THR A 69 -1.75 9.72 9.55
CA THR A 69 -0.91 8.66 10.12
C THR A 69 0.45 8.55 9.43
N GLY A 70 0.54 8.85 8.14
CA GLY A 70 1.79 8.91 7.38
C GLY A 70 2.72 10.01 7.86
N ILE A 71 2.19 11.22 8.05
CA ILE A 71 2.94 12.35 8.61
C ILE A 71 3.51 11.99 9.99
N THR A 72 2.74 11.28 10.81
CA THR A 72 3.21 10.81 12.12
C THR A 72 4.42 9.86 11.99
N LEU A 73 4.44 8.99 10.97
CA LEU A 73 5.59 8.11 10.70
C LEU A 73 6.82 8.89 10.24
N GLU A 74 6.66 9.89 9.38
CA GLU A 74 7.76 10.76 8.94
C GLU A 74 8.48 11.43 10.14
N PHE A 75 7.72 11.93 11.10
CA PHE A 75 8.30 12.50 12.31
C PHE A 75 9.10 11.48 13.15
N GLN A 76 8.75 10.21 13.12
CA GLN A 76 9.47 9.18 13.88
C GLN A 76 10.88 8.91 13.35
N PHE A 77 11.14 9.13 12.07
CA PHE A 77 12.49 9.03 11.52
C PHE A 77 13.43 10.09 12.10
N GLY A 78 12.91 11.28 12.44
CA GLY A 78 13.69 12.34 13.08
C GLY A 78 13.74 12.26 14.62
N THR A 79 12.96 11.40 15.25
CA THR A 79 12.86 11.25 16.71
C THR A 79 13.34 9.88 17.17
N ASN A 80 12.47 8.88 17.23
CA ASN A 80 12.78 7.54 17.76
C ASN A 80 13.83 6.79 16.92
N TRP A 81 13.91 7.08 15.63
CA TRP A 81 14.80 6.40 14.66
C TRP A 81 15.89 7.33 14.11
N ALA A 82 16.22 8.42 14.83
CA ALA A 82 17.19 9.41 14.38
C ALA A 82 18.56 8.81 14.00
N ARG A 83 19.06 7.85 14.77
CA ARG A 83 20.36 7.18 14.47
C ARG A 83 20.29 6.35 13.18
N TYR A 84 19.17 5.69 12.93
CA TYR A 84 18.95 4.97 11.67
C TYR A 84 18.91 5.96 10.49
N SER A 85 18.16 7.03 10.64
CA SER A 85 18.05 8.10 9.62
C SER A 85 19.39 8.77 9.35
N GLU A 86 20.23 8.96 10.37
CA GLU A 86 21.58 9.46 10.19
C GLU A 86 22.45 8.49 9.41
N TYR A 87 22.35 7.19 9.67
CA TYR A 87 23.15 6.16 9.02
C TYR A 87 22.78 5.94 7.54
N VAL A 88 21.50 5.92 7.19
CA VAL A 88 21.01 5.63 5.81
C VAL A 88 20.40 6.84 5.12
N GLY A 89 20.48 8.03 5.71
CA GLY A 89 19.74 9.22 5.27
C GLY A 89 19.98 9.64 3.83
N ASP A 90 21.16 9.38 3.29
CA ASP A 90 21.48 9.70 1.89
C ASP A 90 20.66 8.86 0.91
N ILE A 91 20.48 7.59 1.19
CA ILE A 91 19.70 6.67 0.35
C ILE A 91 18.21 6.83 0.62
N PHE A 92 17.82 6.73 1.89
CA PHE A 92 16.43 6.74 2.31
C PHE A 92 15.77 8.10 2.06
N GLY A 93 16.48 9.18 2.38
CA GLY A 93 16.00 10.54 2.19
C GLY A 93 15.78 10.90 0.72
N SER A 94 16.61 10.43 -0.20
CA SER A 94 16.42 10.65 -1.64
C SER A 94 15.12 10.01 -2.16
N LEU A 95 14.81 8.77 -1.74
CA LEU A 95 13.58 8.07 -2.11
C LEU A 95 12.33 8.71 -1.52
N LEU A 96 12.37 9.08 -0.23
CA LEU A 96 11.27 9.76 0.46
C LEU A 96 11.03 11.17 -0.10
N ALA A 97 12.09 11.90 -0.47
CA ALA A 97 11.96 13.22 -1.09
C ALA A 97 11.26 13.14 -2.45
N ILE A 98 11.58 12.15 -3.28
CA ILE A 98 10.89 11.93 -4.56
C ILE A 98 9.42 11.54 -4.31
N GLU A 99 9.17 10.66 -3.35
CA GLU A 99 7.80 10.28 -2.96
C GLU A 99 6.99 11.52 -2.58
N ALA A 100 7.48 12.32 -1.63
CA ALA A 100 6.77 13.49 -1.13
C ALA A 100 6.56 14.56 -2.23
N THR A 101 7.61 14.88 -2.98
CA THR A 101 7.57 16.00 -3.96
C THR A 101 6.87 15.64 -5.27
N VAL A 102 6.97 14.40 -5.73
CA VAL A 102 6.38 14.00 -7.01
C VAL A 102 5.06 13.24 -6.79
N ALA A 103 5.10 12.14 -6.04
CA ALA A 103 3.93 11.26 -5.94
C ALA A 103 2.82 11.87 -5.07
N PHE A 104 3.11 12.28 -3.85
CA PHE A 104 2.10 12.83 -2.93
C PHE A 104 1.50 14.16 -3.40
N PHE A 105 2.31 15.07 -3.98
CA PHE A 105 1.77 16.32 -4.53
C PHE A 105 0.87 16.09 -5.74
N LEU A 106 1.23 15.15 -6.62
CA LEU A 106 0.37 14.77 -7.74
C LEU A 106 -0.94 14.15 -7.23
N GLU A 107 -0.85 13.23 -6.29
CA GLU A 107 -2.01 12.55 -5.70
C GLU A 107 -2.97 13.57 -5.06
N SER A 108 -2.47 14.43 -4.19
CA SER A 108 -3.26 15.44 -3.49
C SER A 108 -3.90 16.43 -4.46
N THR A 109 -3.15 16.89 -5.46
CA THR A 109 -3.63 17.85 -6.48
C THR A 109 -4.76 17.25 -7.30
N PHE A 110 -4.57 16.05 -7.85
CA PHE A 110 -5.58 15.42 -8.70
C PHE A 110 -6.76 14.89 -7.89
N LEU A 111 -6.56 14.51 -6.63
CA LEU A 111 -7.64 14.20 -5.72
C LEU A 111 -8.53 15.42 -5.48
N ALA A 112 -7.95 16.59 -5.28
CA ALA A 112 -8.71 17.84 -5.15
C ALA A 112 -9.49 18.15 -6.43
N VAL A 113 -8.85 18.04 -7.61
CA VAL A 113 -9.52 18.22 -8.90
C VAL A 113 -10.67 17.22 -9.06
N TRP A 114 -10.48 15.96 -8.71
CA TRP A 114 -11.50 14.93 -8.80
C TRP A 114 -12.64 15.19 -7.80
N HIS A 115 -12.34 15.50 -6.53
CA HIS A 115 -13.36 15.70 -5.50
C HIS A 115 -14.27 16.91 -5.78
N PHE A 116 -13.65 18.04 -6.16
CA PHE A 116 -14.38 19.30 -6.39
C PHE A 116 -14.82 19.48 -7.85
N GLY A 117 -14.40 18.62 -8.75
CA GLY A 117 -14.54 18.76 -10.20
C GLY A 117 -15.88 18.30 -10.77
N TRP A 118 -16.73 17.58 -10.04
CA TRP A 118 -17.95 16.94 -10.56
C TRP A 118 -18.89 17.83 -11.40
N HIS A 119 -18.88 19.12 -11.17
CA HIS A 119 -19.68 20.12 -11.88
C HIS A 119 -18.85 21.26 -12.47
N ARG A 120 -17.53 21.17 -12.36
CA ARG A 120 -16.60 22.23 -12.77
C ARG A 120 -15.74 21.85 -13.99
N VAL A 121 -15.50 20.56 -14.19
CA VAL A 121 -14.68 20.05 -15.30
C VAL A 121 -15.47 19.07 -16.17
N GLY A 122 -15.05 18.88 -17.40
CA GLY A 122 -15.65 17.91 -18.31
C GLY A 122 -15.49 16.47 -17.84
N LYS A 123 -16.41 15.57 -18.21
CA LYS A 123 -16.41 14.14 -17.80
C LYS A 123 -15.08 13.43 -18.08
N LYS A 124 -14.43 13.70 -19.21
CA LYS A 124 -13.14 13.09 -19.57
C LYS A 124 -11.99 13.60 -18.70
N THR A 125 -11.96 14.91 -18.43
CA THR A 125 -10.96 15.50 -17.52
C THR A 125 -11.12 15.01 -16.10
N HIS A 126 -12.36 14.86 -15.64
CA HIS A 126 -12.68 14.30 -14.33
C HIS A 126 -12.22 12.84 -14.21
N LEU A 127 -12.49 12.03 -15.22
CA LEU A 127 -11.99 10.66 -15.31
C LEU A 127 -10.46 10.59 -15.34
N LEU A 128 -9.81 11.48 -16.07
CA LEU A 128 -8.35 11.57 -16.09
C LEU A 128 -7.81 11.87 -14.68
N ALA A 129 -8.46 12.77 -13.93
CA ALA A 129 -8.03 13.11 -12.58
C ALA A 129 -8.00 11.89 -11.65
N ILE A 130 -9.04 11.05 -11.64
CA ILE A 130 -9.02 9.84 -10.79
C ILE A 130 -7.98 8.81 -11.25
N TRP A 131 -7.74 8.66 -12.56
CA TRP A 131 -6.67 7.78 -13.04
C TRP A 131 -5.29 8.31 -12.68
N LEU A 132 -5.09 9.64 -12.61
CA LEU A 132 -3.84 10.25 -12.13
C LEU A 132 -3.68 10.07 -10.62
N VAL A 133 -4.77 10.08 -9.83
CA VAL A 133 -4.74 9.70 -8.42
C VAL A 133 -4.28 8.24 -8.27
N VAL A 134 -4.85 7.31 -9.05
CA VAL A 134 -4.42 5.91 -9.04
C VAL A 134 -2.93 5.78 -9.37
N LEU A 135 -2.47 6.44 -10.41
CA LEU A 135 -1.06 6.41 -10.81
C LEU A 135 -0.15 6.99 -9.72
N ALA A 136 -0.49 8.15 -9.19
CA ALA A 136 0.30 8.84 -8.17
C ALA A 136 0.40 8.02 -6.88
N GLY A 137 -0.71 7.46 -6.39
CA GLY A 137 -0.72 6.59 -5.22
C GLY A 137 0.12 5.32 -5.42
N ASN A 138 0.06 4.70 -6.61
CA ASN A 138 0.92 3.55 -6.92
C ASN A 138 2.40 3.96 -6.99
N LEU A 139 2.73 5.13 -7.53
CA LEU A 139 4.10 5.65 -7.53
C LEU A 139 4.59 5.98 -6.11
N SER A 140 3.74 6.56 -5.26
CA SER A 140 4.04 6.77 -3.84
C SER A 140 4.41 5.45 -3.16
N ALA A 141 3.57 4.42 -3.31
CA ALA A 141 3.86 3.08 -2.80
C ALA A 141 5.18 2.50 -3.34
N LEU A 142 5.53 2.75 -4.61
CA LEU A 142 6.78 2.30 -5.20
C LEU A 142 7.99 2.87 -4.46
N TRP A 143 8.05 4.18 -4.25
CA TRP A 143 9.20 4.82 -3.61
C TRP A 143 9.42 4.35 -2.18
N ILE A 144 8.34 4.21 -1.40
CA ILE A 144 8.40 3.67 -0.03
C ILE A 144 8.87 2.21 -0.04
N ILE A 145 8.38 1.40 -0.98
CA ILE A 145 8.77 -0.01 -1.08
C ILE A 145 10.21 -0.16 -1.57
N LEU A 146 10.71 0.72 -2.43
CA LEU A 146 12.14 0.74 -2.80
C LEU A 146 13.02 1.03 -1.58
N ALA A 147 12.64 1.99 -0.73
CA ALA A 147 13.32 2.26 0.52
C ALA A 147 13.29 1.05 1.47
N ASN A 148 12.15 0.39 1.61
CA ASN A 148 12.05 -0.84 2.38
C ASN A 148 12.85 -1.99 1.74
N GLY A 149 12.85 -2.10 0.41
CA GLY A 149 13.64 -3.08 -0.33
C GLY A 149 15.14 -2.94 -0.09
N PHE A 150 15.64 -1.70 0.02
CA PHE A 150 17.02 -1.45 0.43
C PHE A 150 17.29 -2.00 1.84
N MET A 151 16.38 -1.82 2.80
CA MET A 151 16.54 -2.39 4.14
C MET A 151 16.60 -3.92 4.14
N GLN A 152 15.93 -4.57 3.20
CA GLN A 152 15.86 -6.03 3.12
C GLN A 152 17.00 -6.65 2.32
N ASN A 153 17.44 -5.97 1.29
CA ASN A 153 18.53 -6.37 0.39
C ASN A 153 19.34 -5.14 -0.01
N PRO A 154 20.31 -4.69 0.81
CA PRO A 154 21.06 -3.47 0.56
C PRO A 154 21.91 -3.57 -0.69
N LEU A 155 21.62 -2.73 -1.68
CA LEU A 155 22.34 -2.60 -2.95
C LEU A 155 22.64 -1.14 -3.26
N GLY A 156 23.70 -0.85 -4.02
CA GLY A 156 23.98 0.49 -4.54
C GLY A 156 24.51 1.49 -3.51
N TYR A 157 25.15 1.02 -2.43
CA TYR A 157 25.71 1.87 -1.39
C TYR A 157 27.21 1.59 -1.14
N VAL A 158 27.87 2.54 -0.54
CA VAL A 158 29.22 2.42 0.02
C VAL A 158 29.23 2.89 1.47
N ILE A 159 30.15 2.33 2.28
CA ILE A 159 30.35 2.84 3.65
C ILE A 159 31.43 3.92 3.62
N GLN A 160 31.01 5.16 3.91
CA GLN A 160 31.93 6.31 4.04
C GLN A 160 31.56 7.09 5.30
N ASN A 161 32.55 7.60 5.99
CA ASN A 161 32.37 8.40 7.23
C ASN A 161 31.48 7.72 8.29
N GLY A 162 31.48 6.37 8.36
CA GLY A 162 30.62 5.59 9.27
C GLY A 162 29.14 5.55 8.88
N ARG A 163 28.78 5.94 7.66
CA ARG A 163 27.42 5.99 7.12
C ARG A 163 27.32 5.17 5.82
N ALA A 164 26.11 4.73 5.50
CA ALA A 164 25.80 4.18 4.19
C ALA A 164 25.43 5.34 3.24
N GLU A 165 26.28 5.60 2.26
CA GLU A 165 26.11 6.65 1.27
C GLU A 165 25.71 6.05 -0.08
N LEU A 166 24.88 6.77 -0.84
CA LEU A 166 24.37 6.32 -2.13
C LEU A 166 25.49 6.36 -3.18
N ALA A 167 25.83 5.18 -3.71
CA ALA A 167 26.84 5.03 -4.76
C ALA A 167 26.21 4.79 -6.14
N ASP A 168 25.13 4.01 -6.19
CA ASP A 168 24.43 3.68 -7.43
C ASP A 168 22.92 3.70 -7.20
N PHE A 169 22.28 4.80 -7.61
CA PHE A 169 20.84 4.98 -7.50
C PHE A 169 20.06 3.95 -8.33
N MET A 170 20.59 3.56 -9.51
CA MET A 170 19.91 2.58 -10.36
C MET A 170 19.91 1.19 -9.74
N ALA A 171 20.97 0.80 -9.03
CA ALA A 171 21.00 -0.46 -8.28
C ALA A 171 19.94 -0.49 -7.17
N VAL A 172 19.68 0.65 -6.51
CA VAL A 172 18.59 0.76 -5.51
C VAL A 172 17.22 0.64 -6.18
N VAL A 173 16.99 1.36 -7.28
CA VAL A 173 15.70 1.38 -7.98
C VAL A 173 15.39 0.05 -8.68
N THR A 174 16.39 -0.64 -9.19
CA THR A 174 16.22 -1.93 -9.87
C THR A 174 16.34 -3.13 -8.94
N ASN A 175 16.34 -2.92 -7.63
CA ASN A 175 16.43 -3.99 -6.63
C ASN A 175 15.31 -5.04 -6.82
N PRO A 176 15.66 -6.28 -7.18
CA PRO A 176 14.65 -7.31 -7.49
C PRO A 176 13.80 -7.71 -6.28
N TYR A 177 14.34 -7.59 -5.05
CA TYR A 177 13.57 -7.80 -3.84
C TYR A 177 12.43 -6.78 -3.72
N ALA A 178 12.73 -5.50 -3.97
CA ALA A 178 11.76 -4.41 -3.88
C ALA A 178 10.64 -4.56 -4.93
N TRP A 179 10.96 -4.93 -6.16
CA TRP A 179 9.96 -5.10 -7.21
C TRP A 179 9.01 -6.28 -6.95
N GLY A 180 9.52 -7.40 -6.43
CA GLY A 180 8.69 -8.53 -6.01
C GLY A 180 7.74 -8.12 -4.87
N MET A 181 8.26 -7.42 -3.87
CA MET A 181 7.49 -6.90 -2.75
C MET A 181 6.45 -5.85 -3.20
N TYR A 182 6.80 -4.96 -4.13
CA TYR A 182 5.89 -3.98 -4.69
C TYR A 182 4.69 -4.64 -5.40
N ALA A 183 4.97 -5.59 -6.29
CA ALA A 183 3.91 -6.32 -6.98
C ALA A 183 2.97 -7.04 -6.00
N HIS A 184 3.52 -7.73 -5.00
CA HIS A 184 2.73 -8.40 -3.97
C HIS A 184 1.91 -7.42 -3.12
N THR A 185 2.49 -6.29 -2.73
CA THR A 185 1.80 -5.25 -1.95
C THR A 185 0.64 -4.63 -2.73
N LEU A 186 0.80 -4.32 -4.01
CA LEU A 186 -0.30 -3.79 -4.83
C LEU A 186 -1.43 -4.80 -5.01
N LEU A 187 -1.10 -6.07 -5.30
CA LEU A 187 -2.11 -7.12 -5.39
C LEU A 187 -2.86 -7.30 -4.07
N SER A 188 -2.16 -7.22 -2.93
CA SER A 188 -2.77 -7.26 -1.60
C SER A 188 -3.71 -6.09 -1.36
N ALA A 189 -3.29 -4.87 -1.69
CA ALA A 189 -4.07 -3.65 -1.53
C ALA A 189 -5.36 -3.67 -2.37
N TRP A 190 -5.25 -4.08 -3.63
CA TRP A 190 -6.39 -4.21 -4.52
C TRP A 190 -7.35 -5.32 -4.07
N THR A 191 -6.83 -6.45 -3.61
CA THR A 191 -7.62 -7.56 -3.04
C THR A 191 -8.37 -7.12 -1.78
N LEU A 192 -7.67 -6.44 -0.85
CA LEU A 192 -8.28 -5.88 0.37
C LEU A 192 -9.45 -4.96 0.04
N SER A 193 -9.27 -4.06 -0.92
CA SER A 193 -10.31 -3.12 -1.32
C SER A 193 -11.50 -3.80 -2.00
N CYS A 194 -11.25 -4.88 -2.75
CA CYS A 194 -12.33 -5.71 -3.27
C CYS A 194 -13.13 -6.36 -2.13
N PHE A 195 -12.47 -6.95 -1.14
CA PHE A 195 -13.15 -7.53 0.03
C PHE A 195 -13.92 -6.47 0.82
N PHE A 196 -13.37 -5.25 0.97
CA PHE A 196 -14.08 -4.14 1.61
C PHE A 196 -15.38 -3.81 0.88
N VAL A 197 -15.33 -3.63 -0.45
CA VAL A 197 -16.51 -3.34 -1.26
C VAL A 197 -17.52 -4.50 -1.22
N LEU A 198 -17.05 -5.74 -1.31
CA LEU A 198 -17.89 -6.93 -1.22
C LEU A 198 -18.53 -7.08 0.15
N GLY A 199 -17.79 -6.84 1.24
CA GLY A 199 -18.27 -6.91 2.61
C GLY A 199 -19.37 -5.90 2.90
N VAL A 200 -19.13 -4.62 2.57
CA VAL A 200 -20.14 -3.55 2.71
C VAL A 200 -21.37 -3.85 1.84
N SER A 201 -21.16 -4.28 0.60
CA SER A 201 -22.27 -4.62 -0.30
C SER A 201 -23.09 -5.79 0.23
N SER A 202 -22.45 -6.84 0.72
CA SER A 202 -23.11 -8.02 1.29
C SER A 202 -23.94 -7.67 2.53
N TRP A 203 -23.40 -6.79 3.39
CA TRP A 203 -24.12 -6.33 4.58
C TRP A 203 -25.43 -5.61 4.22
N HIS A 204 -25.40 -4.70 3.21
CA HIS A 204 -26.59 -4.01 2.73
C HIS A 204 -27.57 -4.94 2.02
N LEU A 205 -27.07 -5.90 1.21
CA LEU A 205 -27.91 -6.89 0.53
C LEU A 205 -28.66 -7.78 1.54
N ARG A 206 -27.99 -8.23 2.62
CA ARG A 206 -28.63 -9.01 3.69
C ARG A 206 -29.74 -8.21 4.39
N ARG A 207 -29.55 -6.91 4.56
CA ARG A 207 -30.55 -6.00 5.16
C ARG A 207 -31.60 -5.50 4.17
N LYS A 208 -31.56 -5.97 2.91
CA LYS A 208 -32.48 -5.53 1.85
C LYS A 208 -32.48 -4.00 1.64
N SER A 209 -31.37 -3.32 1.93
CA SER A 209 -31.20 -1.87 1.81
C SER A 209 -30.49 -1.52 0.51
N ASN A 210 -31.11 -0.67 -0.34
CA ASN A 210 -30.54 -0.24 -1.63
C ASN A 210 -30.03 -1.42 -2.49
N VAL A 211 -30.82 -2.49 -2.56
CA VAL A 211 -30.44 -3.80 -3.12
C VAL A 211 -29.85 -3.67 -4.54
N GLU A 212 -30.48 -2.89 -5.43
CA GLU A 212 -30.00 -2.76 -6.81
C GLU A 212 -28.62 -2.09 -6.89
N PHE A 213 -28.39 -1.06 -6.06
CA PHE A 213 -27.11 -0.38 -5.95
C PHE A 213 -26.00 -1.34 -5.51
N PHE A 214 -26.19 -1.99 -4.37
CA PHE A 214 -25.15 -2.87 -3.80
C PHE A 214 -24.97 -4.17 -4.59
N ARG A 215 -26.01 -4.66 -5.27
CA ARG A 215 -25.89 -5.79 -6.20
C ARG A 215 -24.97 -5.46 -7.38
N ARG A 216 -25.04 -4.24 -7.93
CA ARG A 216 -24.15 -3.81 -9.02
C ARG A 216 -22.71 -3.66 -8.55
N SER A 217 -22.47 -3.06 -7.36
CA SER A 217 -21.13 -3.01 -6.75
C SER A 217 -20.56 -4.43 -6.57
N PHE A 218 -21.35 -5.35 -6.01
CA PHE A 218 -20.95 -6.72 -5.78
C PHE A 218 -20.59 -7.45 -7.09
N ARG A 219 -21.47 -7.39 -8.08
CA ARG A 219 -21.28 -8.05 -9.39
C ARG A 219 -20.08 -7.52 -10.16
N MET A 220 -19.76 -6.25 -10.01
CA MET A 220 -18.57 -5.69 -10.63
C MET A 220 -17.29 -6.16 -9.93
N THR A 221 -17.31 -6.17 -8.59
CA THR A 221 -16.10 -6.39 -7.79
C THR A 221 -15.75 -7.87 -7.61
N ALA A 222 -16.74 -8.76 -7.54
CA ALA A 222 -16.50 -10.18 -7.28
C ALA A 222 -15.57 -10.88 -8.29
N PRO A 223 -15.75 -10.73 -9.63
CA PRO A 223 -14.83 -11.33 -10.58
C PRO A 223 -13.43 -10.73 -10.53
N ILE A 224 -13.31 -9.44 -10.27
CA ILE A 224 -12.01 -8.76 -10.08
C ILE A 224 -11.31 -9.34 -8.84
N CYS A 225 -12.04 -9.49 -7.74
CA CYS A 225 -11.53 -10.07 -6.51
C CYS A 225 -11.00 -11.50 -6.72
N LEU A 226 -11.73 -12.34 -7.44
CA LEU A 226 -11.30 -13.71 -7.71
C LEU A 226 -9.97 -13.75 -8.47
N VAL A 227 -9.82 -12.94 -9.51
CA VAL A 227 -8.56 -12.87 -10.27
C VAL A 227 -7.42 -12.36 -9.39
N LEU A 228 -7.67 -11.33 -8.58
CA LEU A 228 -6.66 -10.75 -7.70
C LEU A 228 -6.22 -11.72 -6.60
N VAL A 229 -7.13 -12.49 -6.00
CA VAL A 229 -6.79 -13.51 -4.99
C VAL A 229 -5.85 -14.58 -5.57
N LEU A 230 -6.13 -15.05 -6.79
CA LEU A 230 -5.26 -16.02 -7.45
C LEU A 230 -3.89 -15.43 -7.77
N ALA A 231 -3.85 -14.22 -8.31
CA ALA A 231 -2.60 -13.51 -8.58
C ALA A 231 -1.81 -13.22 -7.30
N LEU A 232 -2.50 -12.88 -6.21
CA LEU A 232 -1.89 -12.64 -4.89
C LEU A 232 -1.23 -13.91 -4.34
N ALA A 233 -1.89 -15.05 -4.43
CA ALA A 233 -1.33 -16.34 -4.01
C ALA A 233 -0.05 -16.67 -4.79
N LEU A 234 -0.07 -16.51 -6.12
CA LEU A 234 1.10 -16.74 -6.97
C LEU A 234 2.25 -15.78 -6.64
N SER A 235 1.95 -14.49 -6.45
CA SER A 235 2.99 -13.50 -6.10
C SER A 235 3.56 -13.75 -4.71
N GLY A 236 2.76 -14.26 -3.78
CA GLY A 236 3.19 -14.64 -2.43
C GLY A 236 4.21 -15.80 -2.45
N ASP A 237 3.94 -16.84 -3.24
CA ASP A 237 4.88 -17.94 -3.43
C ASP A 237 6.21 -17.45 -4.02
N ILE A 238 6.17 -16.61 -5.06
CA ILE A 238 7.37 -16.02 -5.65
C ILE A 238 8.14 -15.21 -4.62
N GLN A 239 7.47 -14.34 -3.88
CA GLN A 239 8.11 -13.49 -2.87
C GLN A 239 8.66 -14.32 -1.70
N GLY A 240 7.98 -15.38 -1.28
CA GLY A 240 8.45 -16.31 -0.27
C GLY A 240 9.78 -16.97 -0.67
N LYS A 241 9.92 -17.38 -1.92
CA LYS A 241 11.17 -17.95 -2.47
C LYS A 241 12.31 -16.92 -2.48
N VAL A 242 12.02 -15.66 -2.79
CA VAL A 242 13.01 -14.56 -2.72
C VAL A 242 13.46 -14.32 -1.28
N VAL A 243 12.54 -14.32 -0.32
CA VAL A 243 12.86 -14.19 1.12
C VAL A 243 13.70 -15.38 1.59
N ALA A 244 13.35 -16.60 1.18
CA ALA A 244 14.11 -17.80 1.53
C ALA A 244 15.58 -17.71 1.07
N GLY A 245 15.83 -17.18 -0.13
CA GLY A 245 17.18 -17.04 -0.68
C GLY A 245 18.00 -15.90 -0.07
N LEU A 246 17.39 -14.78 0.24
CA LEU A 246 18.10 -13.57 0.67
C LEU A 246 18.11 -13.38 2.19
N GLN A 247 17.10 -13.87 2.89
CA GLN A 247 16.91 -13.68 4.34
C GLN A 247 16.39 -14.95 5.03
N PRO A 248 17.18 -16.02 5.10
CA PRO A 248 16.73 -17.30 5.68
C PRO A 248 16.30 -17.18 7.14
N ALA A 249 16.96 -16.32 7.94
CA ALA A 249 16.56 -16.06 9.32
C ALA A 249 15.17 -15.38 9.42
N LYS A 250 14.85 -14.50 8.46
CA LYS A 250 13.52 -13.89 8.38
C LYS A 250 12.46 -14.92 8.01
N LEU A 251 12.76 -15.82 7.07
CA LEU A 251 11.85 -16.92 6.75
C LEU A 251 11.62 -17.81 7.97
N ALA A 252 12.66 -18.19 8.70
CA ALA A 252 12.53 -18.97 9.91
C ALA A 252 11.62 -18.29 10.95
N ALA A 253 11.76 -16.97 11.13
CA ALA A 253 10.90 -16.20 12.02
C ALA A 253 9.44 -16.16 11.52
N MET A 254 9.21 -16.04 10.21
CA MET A 254 7.87 -16.07 9.61
C MET A 254 7.19 -17.43 9.77
N GLU A 255 7.96 -18.52 9.72
CA GLU A 255 7.49 -19.90 9.86
C GLU A 255 7.52 -20.38 11.33
N SER A 256 7.86 -19.49 12.28
CA SER A 256 7.95 -19.79 13.72
C SER A 256 8.96 -20.90 14.06
N HIS A 257 10.09 -20.91 13.36
CA HIS A 257 11.20 -21.83 13.64
C HIS A 257 12.33 -21.13 14.39
N TRP A 258 12.54 -21.52 15.63
CA TRP A 258 13.56 -20.95 16.52
C TRP A 258 14.86 -21.76 16.52
N GLU A 259 14.79 -23.04 16.14
CA GLU A 259 15.94 -23.96 16.11
C GLU A 259 16.15 -24.52 14.71
N THR A 260 17.41 -24.71 14.34
CA THR A 260 17.75 -25.34 13.07
C THR A 260 17.37 -26.82 13.10
N THR A 261 16.44 -27.21 12.25
CA THR A 261 15.95 -28.58 12.15
C THR A 261 15.81 -29.04 10.70
N LYS A 262 15.95 -30.33 10.47
CA LYS A 262 15.64 -30.96 9.17
C LYS A 262 14.17 -31.38 9.15
N ASN A 263 13.53 -31.29 7.98
CA ASN A 263 12.11 -31.61 7.82
C ASN A 263 11.24 -30.80 8.80
N ALA A 264 11.50 -29.51 8.90
CA ALA A 264 10.75 -28.59 9.76
C ALA A 264 9.24 -28.75 9.54
N PRO A 265 8.42 -28.84 10.60
CA PRO A 265 6.98 -28.95 10.47
C PRO A 265 6.40 -27.64 9.97
N PHE A 266 5.30 -27.69 9.22
CA PHE A 266 4.52 -26.52 8.89
C PHE A 266 3.54 -26.22 10.02
N TYR A 267 3.64 -25.03 10.62
CA TYR A 267 2.76 -24.59 11.68
C TYR A 267 1.65 -23.69 11.12
N LEU A 268 0.40 -24.01 11.44
CA LEU A 268 -0.75 -23.13 11.12
C LEU A 268 -0.93 -22.01 12.15
N ALA A 269 -0.53 -22.25 13.37
CA ALA A 269 -0.50 -21.26 14.45
C ALA A 269 0.50 -21.70 15.51
N VAL A 270 1.22 -20.74 16.06
CA VAL A 270 2.16 -20.96 17.18
C VAL A 270 1.87 -19.91 18.24
N VAL A 271 1.80 -20.34 19.48
CA VAL A 271 1.78 -19.46 20.65
C VAL A 271 3.17 -19.57 21.27
N PRO A 272 4.00 -18.53 21.22
CA PRO A 272 5.31 -18.57 21.86
C PRO A 272 5.13 -18.62 23.39
N ASP A 273 6.01 -19.37 24.05
CA ASP A 273 6.07 -19.47 25.51
C ASP A 273 6.59 -18.18 26.14
#